data_3f1d9edbdb464ee93a571d88e222ca18
#
_entry.id   3f1d9edbdb464ee93a571d88e222ca18
#
_cell.length_a   1.000
_cell.length_b   1.000
_cell.length_c   1.000
_cell.angle_alpha   90.00
_cell.angle_beta   90.00
_cell.angle_gamma   90.00
#
_symmetry.space_group_name_H-M   'P 1'
#
loop_
_entity.id
_entity.type
_entity.pdbx_description
1 polymer ?
#
loop_
_entity_poly.entity_id
_entity_poly.type
_entity_poly.pdbx_seq_one_letter_code
_entity_poly.pdbx_strand_id
1 'polypeptide(L)'
;MKSLKTPLRYPGGKSRACTKMDQYFPDLRNYNEYREPFLGGGSVALHVTKKYPDIKIWVNDLYEPLFNFWIQLRDNAHEIKRQLQELKQRHPDPTSARVLFEDAKRYLSLEPGECDAAARAVSFYVVNKCSFSGLTESSSFSKQASDSNFSFRGIEK
;
A
#
# COMPACT_ATOMS: atom_id res chain seq x y z
N MET A 1 -18.21 12.42 1.14
CA MET A 1 -16.78 12.16 1.44
C MET A 1 -16.36 10.85 0.79
N LYS A 2 -15.30 10.86 -0.02
CA LYS A 2 -14.74 9.61 -0.56
C LYS A 2 -14.25 8.73 0.58
N SER A 3 -14.50 7.43 0.50
CA SER A 3 -14.12 6.47 1.55
C SER A 3 -12.60 6.30 1.56
N LEU A 4 -11.94 6.73 2.63
CA LEU A 4 -10.52 6.47 2.86
C LEU A 4 -10.34 4.97 3.12
N LYS A 5 -9.71 4.26 2.20
CA LYS A 5 -9.43 2.81 2.28
C LYS A 5 -7.98 2.57 1.91
N THR A 6 -7.39 1.50 2.47
CA THR A 6 -6.04 1.10 2.09
C THR A 6 -5.95 0.83 0.58
N PRO A 7 -4.93 1.35 -0.09
CA PRO A 7 -4.65 1.02 -1.48
C PRO A 7 -4.05 -0.38 -1.65
N LEU A 8 -3.58 -1.00 -0.57
CA LEU A 8 -2.87 -2.27 -0.60
C LEU A 8 -3.81 -3.47 -0.46
N ARG A 9 -3.42 -4.57 -1.10
CA ARG A 9 -3.89 -5.93 -0.77
C ARG A 9 -2.94 -6.46 0.30
N TYR A 10 -3.45 -6.76 1.48
CA TYR A 10 -2.61 -7.22 2.58
C TYR A 10 -3.21 -8.44 3.26
N PRO A 11 -2.48 -9.58 3.32
CA PRO A 11 -2.93 -10.77 4.04
C PRO A 11 -3.21 -10.44 5.50
N GLY A 12 -4.36 -10.86 6.01
CA GLY A 12 -4.77 -10.52 7.37
C GLY A 12 -5.21 -9.06 7.57
N GLY A 13 -5.37 -8.29 6.49
CA GLY A 13 -5.84 -6.89 6.56
C GLY A 13 -7.18 -6.77 7.28
N LYS A 14 -7.30 -5.78 8.17
CA LYS A 14 -8.42 -5.60 9.11
C LYS A 14 -9.56 -4.75 8.55
N SER A 15 -9.57 -4.39 7.26
CA SER A 15 -10.57 -3.47 6.68
C SER A 15 -12.03 -3.84 6.96
N ARG A 16 -12.35 -5.14 6.97
CA ARG A 16 -13.71 -5.64 7.29
C ARG A 16 -13.99 -5.71 8.79
N ALA A 17 -12.95 -5.72 9.61
CA ALA A 17 -13.05 -5.85 11.05
C ALA A 17 -13.05 -4.50 11.77
N CYS A 18 -12.59 -3.42 11.13
CA CYS A 18 -12.41 -2.11 11.77
C CYS A 18 -13.65 -1.63 12.53
N THR A 19 -14.83 -1.69 11.92
CA THR A 19 -16.08 -1.27 12.57
C THR A 19 -16.43 -2.13 13.80
N LYS A 20 -16.12 -3.43 13.73
CA LYS A 20 -16.34 -4.34 14.88
C LYS A 20 -15.31 -4.10 15.99
N MET A 21 -14.10 -3.66 15.63
CA MET A 21 -13.04 -3.36 16.60
C MET A 21 -13.34 -2.09 17.39
N ASP A 22 -14.13 -1.17 16.85
CA ASP A 22 -14.48 0.09 17.51
C ASP A 22 -15.07 -0.09 18.93
N GLN A 23 -15.83 -1.14 19.15
CA GLN A 23 -16.43 -1.41 20.46
C GLN A 23 -15.40 -1.79 21.54
N TYR A 24 -14.19 -2.17 21.14
CA TYR A 24 -13.11 -2.55 22.04
C TYR A 24 -12.07 -1.44 22.22
N PHE A 25 -12.15 -0.37 21.44
CA PHE A 25 -11.28 0.79 21.61
C PHE A 25 -11.83 1.71 22.71
N PRO A 26 -10.95 2.32 23.51
CA PRO A 26 -11.37 3.44 24.35
C PRO A 26 -11.85 4.61 23.47
N ASP A 27 -12.51 5.59 24.07
CA ASP A 27 -12.83 6.82 23.34
C ASP A 27 -11.55 7.60 23.03
N LEU A 28 -11.12 7.53 21.77
CA LEU A 28 -9.86 8.15 21.32
C LEU A 28 -9.88 9.68 21.36
N ARG A 29 -11.02 10.33 21.57
CA ARG A 29 -11.09 11.77 21.84
C ARG A 29 -10.38 12.18 23.13
N ASN A 30 -10.18 11.23 24.03
CA ASN A 30 -9.45 11.43 25.29
C ASN A 30 -7.93 11.28 25.16
N TYR A 31 -7.41 11.04 23.93
CA TYR A 31 -5.99 10.82 23.67
C TYR A 31 -5.49 11.78 22.59
N ASN A 32 -4.21 12.16 22.70
CA ASN A 32 -3.58 13.07 21.76
C ASN A 32 -2.91 12.33 20.59
N GLU A 33 -2.64 11.03 20.75
CA GLU A 33 -1.89 10.25 19.77
C GLU A 33 -2.38 8.80 19.72
N TYR A 34 -2.46 8.26 18.51
CA TYR A 34 -2.67 6.83 18.22
C TYR A 34 -1.38 6.25 17.66
N ARG A 35 -0.97 5.09 18.18
CA ARG A 35 0.25 4.40 17.75
C ARG A 35 -0.06 3.00 17.23
N GLU A 36 0.46 2.68 16.03
CA GLU A 36 0.37 1.35 15.41
C GLU A 36 1.76 0.88 14.98
N PRO A 37 2.48 0.11 15.81
CA PRO A 37 3.86 -0.29 15.52
C PRO A 37 3.98 -1.37 14.44
N PHE A 38 2.89 -2.03 14.05
CA PHE A 38 2.80 -3.06 13.01
C PHE A 38 1.74 -2.67 11.99
N LEU A 39 2.05 -1.65 11.17
CA LEU A 39 1.10 -0.98 10.28
C LEU A 39 0.47 -1.93 9.24
N GLY A 40 1.30 -2.78 8.62
CA GLY A 40 0.84 -3.66 7.56
C GLY A 40 0.11 -2.91 6.45
N GLY A 41 -1.08 -3.37 6.08
CA GLY A 41 -1.92 -2.73 5.09
C GLY A 41 -2.56 -1.40 5.51
N GLY A 42 -2.29 -0.88 6.71
CA GLY A 42 -2.75 0.43 7.17
C GLY A 42 -4.25 0.58 7.42
N SER A 43 -4.99 -0.53 7.44
CA SER A 43 -6.47 -0.47 7.52
C SER A 43 -6.97 0.18 8.80
N VAL A 44 -6.34 -0.13 9.94
CA VAL A 44 -6.77 0.39 11.25
C VAL A 44 -6.36 1.86 11.40
N ALA A 45 -5.12 2.21 11.07
CA ALA A 45 -4.66 3.59 11.09
C ALA A 45 -5.54 4.51 10.23
N LEU A 46 -5.87 4.09 8.99
CA LEU A 46 -6.78 4.84 8.12
C LEU A 46 -8.20 4.93 8.67
N HIS A 47 -8.69 3.89 9.34
CA HIS A 47 -9.99 3.91 10.01
C HIS A 47 -10.00 4.90 11.17
N VAL A 48 -8.95 4.89 12.00
CA VAL A 48 -8.78 5.85 13.11
C VAL A 48 -8.70 7.28 12.59
N THR A 49 -7.86 7.54 11.57
CA THR A 49 -7.74 8.87 10.95
C THR A 49 -9.08 9.40 10.45
N LYS A 50 -9.89 8.53 9.83
CA LYS A 50 -11.23 8.93 9.35
C LYS A 50 -12.19 9.28 10.49
N LYS A 51 -12.12 8.53 11.58
CA LYS A 51 -13.04 8.68 12.72
C LYS A 51 -12.62 9.81 13.66
N TYR A 52 -11.31 10.04 13.78
CA TYR A 52 -10.69 11.02 14.67
C TYR A 52 -9.65 11.84 13.89
N PRO A 53 -10.07 12.82 13.08
CA PRO A 53 -9.19 13.52 12.14
C PRO A 53 -8.10 14.36 12.83
N ASP A 54 -8.31 14.75 14.07
CA ASP A 54 -7.38 15.62 14.82
C ASP A 54 -6.36 14.85 15.66
N ILE A 55 -6.49 13.51 15.76
CA ILE A 55 -5.55 12.70 16.53
C ILE A 55 -4.23 12.55 15.77
N LYS A 56 -3.11 12.68 16.46
CA LYS A 56 -1.80 12.39 15.87
C LYS A 56 -1.69 10.91 15.60
N ILE A 57 -1.28 10.54 14.39
CA ILE A 57 -1.05 9.15 14.00
C ILE A 57 0.44 8.88 13.93
N TRP A 58 0.91 7.98 14.78
CA TRP A 58 2.25 7.41 14.72
C TRP A 58 2.15 5.96 14.25
N VAL A 59 2.82 5.63 13.16
CA VAL A 59 2.80 4.29 12.59
C VAL A 59 4.21 3.82 12.27
N ASN A 60 4.43 2.52 12.33
CA ASN A 60 5.68 1.88 11.99
C ASN A 60 5.44 0.52 11.37
N ASP A 61 6.42 0.03 10.60
CA ASP A 61 6.50 -1.35 10.16
C ASP A 61 7.99 -1.71 9.98
N LEU A 62 8.34 -2.97 10.21
CA LEU A 62 9.71 -3.44 10.05
C LEU A 62 10.08 -3.69 8.59
N TYR A 63 9.08 -4.01 7.76
CA TYR A 63 9.30 -4.36 6.36
C TYR A 63 9.55 -3.10 5.52
N GLU A 64 10.82 -2.88 5.14
CA GLU A 64 11.29 -1.65 4.49
C GLU A 64 10.48 -1.28 3.23
N PRO A 65 10.23 -2.16 2.26
CA PRO A 65 9.47 -1.78 1.07
C PRO A 65 8.05 -1.28 1.38
N LEU A 66 7.43 -1.81 2.44
CA LEU A 66 6.11 -1.41 2.89
C LEU A 66 6.12 -0.02 3.54
N PHE A 67 7.03 0.23 4.49
CA PHE A 67 7.05 1.54 5.13
C PHE A 67 7.54 2.63 4.16
N ASN A 68 8.48 2.31 3.27
CA ASN A 68 8.88 3.23 2.20
C ASN A 68 7.68 3.60 1.30
N PHE A 69 6.87 2.61 0.92
CA PHE A 69 5.64 2.88 0.16
C PHE A 69 4.71 3.88 0.88
N TRP A 70 4.48 3.69 2.19
CA TRP A 70 3.63 4.59 2.96
C TRP A 70 4.21 6.00 3.09
N ILE A 71 5.54 6.14 3.28
CA ILE A 71 6.22 7.43 3.30
C ILE A 71 6.09 8.12 1.94
N GLN A 72 6.39 7.42 0.85
CA GLN A 72 6.31 7.97 -0.49
C GLN A 72 4.87 8.33 -0.88
N LEU A 73 3.89 7.53 -0.46
CA LEU A 73 2.48 7.85 -0.68
C LEU A 73 2.06 9.11 0.07
N ARG A 74 2.56 9.35 1.28
CA ARG A 74 2.30 10.57 2.05
C ARG A 74 2.95 11.80 1.41
N ASP A 75 4.21 11.69 1.02
CA ASP A 75 5.04 12.83 0.65
C ASP A 75 5.09 13.09 -0.86
N ASN A 76 4.95 12.05 -1.69
CA ASN A 76 5.15 12.08 -3.14
C ASN A 76 4.01 11.41 -3.93
N ALA A 77 2.75 11.50 -3.45
CA ALA A 77 1.62 10.80 -4.05
C ALA A 77 1.44 11.10 -5.55
N HIS A 78 1.70 12.34 -5.98
CA HIS A 78 1.58 12.73 -7.40
C HIS A 78 2.60 11.98 -8.28
N GLU A 79 3.84 11.85 -7.82
CA GLU A 79 4.89 11.15 -8.55
C GLU A 79 4.59 9.64 -8.62
N ILE A 80 4.17 9.03 -7.51
CA ILE A 80 3.74 7.63 -7.48
C ILE A 80 2.61 7.39 -8.48
N LYS A 81 1.60 8.26 -8.49
CA LYS A 81 0.48 8.17 -9.42
C LYS A 81 0.93 8.29 -10.87
N ARG A 82 1.77 9.29 -11.19
CA ARG A 82 2.32 9.51 -12.54
C ARG A 82 3.04 8.28 -13.05
N GLN A 83 3.96 7.73 -12.27
CA GLN A 83 4.72 6.54 -12.64
C GLN A 83 3.80 5.33 -12.84
N LEU A 84 2.82 5.11 -11.98
CA LEU A 84 1.86 4.01 -12.13
C LEU A 84 0.97 4.15 -13.38
N GLN A 85 0.59 5.37 -13.75
CA GLN A 85 -0.14 5.64 -14.97
C GLN A 85 0.68 5.29 -16.21
N GLU A 86 1.93 5.73 -16.27
CA GLU A 86 2.86 5.42 -17.36
C GLU A 86 3.12 3.92 -17.48
N LEU A 87 3.36 3.25 -16.35
CA LEU A 87 3.57 1.80 -16.34
C LEU A 87 2.32 1.04 -16.81
N LYS A 88 1.13 1.47 -16.40
CA LYS A 88 -0.12 0.83 -16.85
C LYS A 88 -0.36 1.03 -18.35
N GLN A 89 0.02 2.18 -18.91
CA GLN A 89 -0.08 2.43 -20.35
C GLN A 89 0.89 1.58 -21.16
N ARG A 90 2.13 1.38 -20.65
CA ARG A 90 3.16 0.54 -21.30
C ARG A 90 2.89 -0.95 -21.14
N HIS A 91 2.15 -1.34 -20.10
CA HIS A 91 1.85 -2.74 -19.77
C HIS A 91 0.34 -2.95 -19.64
N PRO A 92 -0.42 -2.83 -20.75
CA PRO A 92 -1.88 -2.84 -20.75
C PRO A 92 -2.49 -4.23 -20.53
N ASP A 93 -1.76 -5.28 -20.88
CA ASP A 93 -2.22 -6.67 -20.87
C ASP A 93 -1.47 -7.54 -19.84
N PRO A 94 -1.99 -8.73 -19.50
CA PRO A 94 -1.36 -9.58 -18.49
C PRO A 94 0.04 -10.09 -18.86
N THR A 95 0.36 -10.22 -20.16
CA THR A 95 1.68 -10.70 -20.59
C THR A 95 2.74 -9.65 -20.31
N SER A 96 2.50 -8.42 -20.72
CA SER A 96 3.37 -7.28 -20.42
C SER A 96 3.41 -6.95 -18.92
N ALA A 97 2.28 -7.10 -18.22
CA ALA A 97 2.23 -6.92 -16.77
C ALA A 97 3.07 -7.95 -16.00
N ARG A 98 3.25 -9.17 -16.56
CA ARG A 98 4.15 -10.17 -15.98
C ARG A 98 5.60 -9.73 -16.05
N VAL A 99 6.04 -9.17 -17.18
CA VAL A 99 7.40 -8.63 -17.32
C VAL A 99 7.63 -7.52 -16.30
N LEU A 100 6.69 -6.58 -16.21
CA LEU A 100 6.73 -5.51 -15.22
C LEU A 100 6.81 -6.03 -13.77
N PHE A 101 6.06 -7.09 -13.45
CA PHE A 101 6.08 -7.71 -12.13
C PHE A 101 7.46 -8.29 -11.79
N GLU A 102 8.08 -9.01 -12.73
CA GLU A 102 9.42 -9.60 -12.53
C GLU A 102 10.50 -8.51 -12.41
N ASP A 103 10.41 -7.44 -13.19
CA ASP A 103 11.30 -6.29 -13.08
C ASP A 103 11.14 -5.58 -11.73
N ALA A 104 9.89 -5.36 -11.29
CA ALA A 104 9.60 -4.78 -9.99
C ALA A 104 10.14 -5.62 -8.83
N LYS A 105 10.02 -6.96 -8.90
CA LYS A 105 10.62 -7.86 -7.90
C LYS A 105 12.14 -7.73 -7.85
N ARG A 106 12.81 -7.70 -9.00
CA ARG A 106 14.26 -7.49 -9.05
C ARG A 106 14.66 -6.14 -8.45
N TYR A 107 13.91 -5.09 -8.75
CA TYR A 107 14.18 -3.78 -8.17
C TYR A 107 14.03 -3.75 -6.64
N LEU A 108 13.06 -4.47 -6.08
CA LEU A 108 12.89 -4.61 -4.63
C LEU A 108 14.00 -5.41 -3.95
N SER A 109 14.72 -6.28 -4.68
CA SER A 109 15.84 -7.05 -4.12
C SER A 109 17.16 -6.27 -4.03
N LEU A 110 17.22 -5.06 -4.60
CA LEU A 110 18.35 -4.15 -4.43
C LEU A 110 18.37 -3.54 -3.03
N GLU A 111 19.55 -3.12 -2.57
CA GLU A 111 19.65 -2.42 -1.29
C GLU A 111 18.93 -1.06 -1.34
N PRO A 112 18.23 -0.65 -0.27
CA PRO A 112 17.48 0.61 -0.26
C PRO A 112 18.32 1.85 -0.62
N GLY A 113 19.58 1.90 -0.22
CA GLY A 113 20.50 3.01 -0.53
C GLY A 113 20.94 3.09 -1.99
N GLU A 114 20.70 2.04 -2.79
CA GLU A 114 21.04 1.96 -4.20
C GLU A 114 19.87 2.29 -5.13
N CYS A 115 18.72 2.60 -4.55
CA CYS A 115 17.47 2.74 -5.27
C CYS A 115 16.83 4.12 -5.10
N ASP A 116 16.16 4.61 -6.13
CA ASP A 116 15.22 5.71 -6.01
C ASP A 116 14.01 5.28 -5.15
N ALA A 117 13.71 6.06 -4.09
CA ALA A 117 12.69 5.70 -3.12
C ALA A 117 11.27 5.68 -3.71
N ALA A 118 10.96 6.59 -4.65
CA ALA A 118 9.67 6.62 -5.32
C ALA A 118 9.51 5.44 -6.28
N ALA A 119 10.54 5.13 -7.07
CA ALA A 119 10.54 3.96 -7.95
C ALA A 119 10.43 2.65 -7.15
N ARG A 120 11.06 2.58 -5.97
CA ARG A 120 10.95 1.45 -5.05
C ARG A 120 9.52 1.29 -4.51
N ALA A 121 8.87 2.39 -4.14
CA ALA A 121 7.48 2.38 -3.71
C ALA A 121 6.52 1.95 -4.83
N VAL A 122 6.75 2.41 -6.05
CA VAL A 122 6.01 1.99 -7.25
C VAL A 122 6.19 0.50 -7.51
N SER A 123 7.44 -0.01 -7.44
CA SER A 123 7.74 -1.44 -7.60
C SER A 123 7.02 -2.29 -6.55
N PHE A 124 7.04 -1.87 -5.28
CA PHE A 124 6.28 -2.52 -4.21
C PHE A 124 4.78 -2.59 -4.53
N TYR A 125 4.20 -1.49 -4.99
CA TYR A 125 2.78 -1.44 -5.34
C TYR A 125 2.44 -2.37 -6.52
N VAL A 126 3.28 -2.39 -7.57
CA VAL A 126 3.11 -3.31 -8.71
C VAL A 126 3.11 -4.76 -8.24
N VAL A 127 4.12 -5.16 -7.45
CA VAL A 127 4.21 -6.52 -6.92
C VAL A 127 3.00 -6.86 -6.05
N ASN A 128 2.58 -5.96 -5.17
CA ASN A 128 1.40 -6.15 -4.34
C ASN A 128 0.12 -6.35 -5.16
N LYS A 129 -0.06 -5.58 -6.25
CA LYS A 129 -1.27 -5.64 -7.08
C LYS A 129 -1.32 -6.81 -8.03
N CYS A 130 -0.17 -7.23 -8.56
CA CYS A 130 -0.07 -8.29 -9.56
C CYS A 130 0.22 -9.67 -8.98
N SER A 131 0.44 -9.80 -7.68
CA SER A 131 0.69 -11.08 -7.02
C SER A 131 -0.60 -11.84 -6.69
N PHE A 132 -0.48 -13.14 -6.50
CA PHE A 132 -1.61 -14.02 -6.17
C PHE A 132 -2.32 -13.59 -4.87
N SER A 133 -1.58 -13.28 -3.81
CA SER A 133 -2.14 -13.00 -2.48
C SER A 133 -1.88 -11.59 -1.95
N GLY A 134 -1.26 -10.71 -2.73
CA GLY A 134 -0.80 -9.41 -2.26
C GLY A 134 0.48 -9.49 -1.41
N LEU A 135 1.11 -10.68 -1.35
CA LEU A 135 2.46 -10.86 -0.81
C LEU A 135 3.49 -10.23 -1.75
N THR A 136 4.69 -9.98 -1.26
CA THR A 136 5.73 -9.30 -2.01
C THR A 136 6.88 -10.24 -2.41
N GLU A 137 7.87 -10.47 -1.56
CA GLU A 137 9.10 -11.14 -1.95
C GLU A 137 8.91 -12.61 -2.37
N SER A 138 8.09 -13.37 -1.66
CA SER A 138 7.81 -14.78 -1.93
C SER A 138 6.63 -15.02 -2.90
N SER A 139 6.08 -13.93 -3.47
CA SER A 139 4.87 -14.05 -4.28
C SER A 139 5.16 -14.45 -5.72
N SER A 140 4.18 -15.14 -6.32
CA SER A 140 4.12 -15.42 -7.74
C SER A 140 3.15 -14.46 -8.46
N PHE A 141 3.40 -14.22 -9.74
CA PHE A 141 2.51 -13.43 -10.58
C PHE A 141 1.14 -14.10 -10.71
N SER A 142 0.10 -13.28 -10.69
CA SER A 142 -1.28 -13.71 -10.97
C SER A 142 -1.87 -12.90 -12.11
N LYS A 143 -2.19 -13.58 -13.21
CA LYS A 143 -2.89 -12.97 -14.36
C LYS A 143 -4.18 -12.27 -13.93
N GLN A 144 -5.03 -12.98 -13.18
CA GLN A 144 -6.30 -12.42 -12.68
C GLN A 144 -6.07 -11.19 -11.79
N ALA A 145 -5.06 -11.23 -10.92
CA ALA A 145 -4.75 -10.09 -10.05
C ALA A 145 -4.25 -8.89 -10.85
N SER A 146 -3.42 -9.09 -11.87
CA SER A 146 -2.93 -8.00 -12.73
C SER A 146 -4.05 -7.31 -13.49
N ASP A 147 -5.05 -8.06 -13.96
CA ASP A 147 -6.21 -7.48 -14.65
C ASP A 147 -7.14 -6.72 -13.70
N SER A 148 -7.46 -7.31 -12.56
CA SER A 148 -8.50 -6.78 -11.67
C SER A 148 -7.99 -5.78 -10.63
N ASN A 149 -6.72 -5.87 -10.21
CA ASN A 149 -6.21 -5.08 -9.10
C ASN A 149 -5.12 -4.06 -9.47
N PHE A 150 -4.42 -4.24 -10.61
CA PHE A 150 -3.41 -3.27 -11.03
C PHE A 150 -4.07 -1.99 -11.55
N SER A 151 -4.33 -1.08 -10.63
CA SER A 151 -4.96 0.21 -10.90
C SER A 151 -4.38 1.26 -9.95
N PHE A 152 -4.14 2.45 -10.47
CA PHE A 152 -3.72 3.63 -9.69
C PHE A 152 -4.87 4.33 -8.95
N ARG A 153 -6.13 3.93 -9.18
CA ARG A 153 -7.31 4.57 -8.56
C ARG A 153 -7.31 4.54 -7.03
N GLY A 154 -6.61 3.56 -6.42
CA GLY A 154 -6.44 3.48 -4.98
C GLY A 154 -5.54 4.57 -4.39
N ILE A 155 -4.69 5.19 -5.22
CA ILE A 155 -3.75 6.26 -4.83
C ILE A 155 -4.41 7.64 -4.88
N GLU A 156 -5.54 7.78 -5.59
CA GLU A 156 -6.24 9.07 -5.79
C GLU A 156 -7.09 9.51 -4.59
N LYS A 157 -7.18 8.71 -3.55
CA LYS A 157 -8.06 8.94 -2.40
C LYS A 157 -7.31 9.38 -1.18
#